data_f852d075e62e6c7b340f7904919d4f00
#
_entry.id   f852d075e62e6c7b340f7904919d4f00
#
_cell.length_a   1.000
_cell.length_b   1.000
_cell.length_c   1.000
_cell.angle_alpha   90.00
_cell.angle_beta   90.00
_cell.angle_gamma   90.00
#
_symmetry.space_group_name_H-M   'P 1'
#
loop_
_entity.id
_entity.type
_entity.pdbx_description
1 polymer ?
#
loop_
_entity_poly.entity_id
_entity_poly.type
_entity_poly.pdbx_seq_one_letter_code
_entity_poly.pdbx_strand_id
1 'polypeptide(L)'
;QPLTDDRCVVAALRLQEGDSQLNELRRKVRQDLCWFEGNAQGIRLVHTLMRMNLTWAQVGCILKYTRPAWWRGEPPASHNYLMKKPGYYLAEEGYIARLRKELDLAPYNRFPLTWIMEAADDISYCVADLEDAVEKRIFSVEQLYQHLYEAWGVHEKGSLFNQVVENAWEKSRANSLSRSTEDQFFMYLRVNTLNRLVPYAARRFIDNLPKIFSGDFNHALLEDDSDFSQ
;
A
#
# COMPACT_ATOMS: atom_id res chain seq x y z
N GLN A 1 20.38 -3.49 9.25
CA GLN A 1 21.26 -3.42 10.42
C GLN A 1 20.46 -2.87 11.60
N PRO A 2 20.54 -3.47 12.80
CA PRO A 2 19.83 -2.92 13.95
C PRO A 2 20.38 -1.53 14.26
N LEU A 3 19.47 -0.57 14.42
CA LEU A 3 19.76 0.85 14.73
C LEU A 3 20.35 1.09 16.12
N THR A 4 20.77 0.04 16.84
CA THR A 4 21.14 0.15 18.26
C THR A 4 22.54 -0.37 18.53
N ASP A 5 23.52 0.40 18.12
CA ASP A 5 24.90 0.25 18.63
C ASP A 5 25.09 1.03 19.94
N ASP A 6 24.06 1.67 20.44
CA ASP A 6 24.09 2.34 21.74
C ASP A 6 23.99 1.33 22.88
N ARG A 7 25.13 1.11 23.54
CA ARG A 7 25.26 0.18 24.68
C ARG A 7 24.26 0.46 25.80
N CYS A 8 23.87 1.71 26.00
CA CYS A 8 22.88 2.12 27.00
C CYS A 8 21.49 1.60 26.66
N VAL A 9 21.06 1.76 25.40
CA VAL A 9 19.75 1.24 24.92
C VAL A 9 19.73 -0.28 24.97
N VAL A 10 20.80 -0.94 24.54
CA VAL A 10 20.92 -2.40 24.60
C VAL A 10 20.88 -2.90 26.05
N ALA A 11 21.54 -2.22 26.99
CA ALA A 11 21.51 -2.58 28.41
C ALA A 11 20.12 -2.40 29.02
N ALA A 12 19.43 -1.29 28.72
CA ALA A 12 18.08 -1.02 29.22
C ALA A 12 17.05 -2.06 28.73
N LEU A 13 17.27 -2.63 27.53
CA LEU A 13 16.37 -3.63 26.94
C LEU A 13 16.73 -5.08 27.34
N ARG A 14 17.76 -5.33 28.13
CA ARG A 14 18.09 -6.67 28.60
C ARG A 14 17.01 -7.18 29.56
N LEU A 15 16.64 -8.47 29.40
CA LEU A 15 15.75 -9.15 30.32
C LEU A 15 16.42 -9.31 31.70
N GLN A 16 15.64 -9.09 32.73
CA GLN A 16 16.10 -9.22 34.14
C GLN A 16 15.29 -10.29 34.84
N GLU A 17 15.89 -10.99 35.81
CA GLU A 17 15.19 -11.94 36.63
C GLU A 17 14.19 -11.21 37.56
N GLY A 18 13.00 -11.76 37.74
CA GLY A 18 12.02 -11.34 38.72
C GLY A 18 10.92 -10.37 38.29
N ASP A 19 11.04 -9.66 37.12
CA ASP A 19 9.99 -8.74 36.67
C ASP A 19 9.40 -9.16 35.33
N SER A 20 8.33 -9.93 35.33
CA SER A 20 7.67 -10.47 34.14
C SER A 20 7.02 -9.37 33.26
N GLN A 21 6.43 -8.33 33.87
CA GLN A 21 5.77 -7.25 33.12
C GLN A 21 6.78 -6.35 32.42
N LEU A 22 7.85 -5.98 33.14
CA LEU A 22 8.91 -5.18 32.57
C LEU A 22 9.67 -5.93 31.46
N ASN A 23 9.87 -7.22 31.63
CA ASN A 23 10.49 -8.08 30.64
C ASN A 23 9.61 -8.21 29.38
N GLU A 24 8.29 -8.30 29.53
CA GLU A 24 7.38 -8.31 28.39
C GLU A 24 7.40 -6.97 27.64
N LEU A 25 7.40 -5.84 28.35
CA LEU A 25 7.57 -4.52 27.73
C LEU A 25 8.90 -4.41 26.97
N ARG A 26 10.00 -4.86 27.56
CA ARG A 26 11.32 -4.89 26.90
C ARG A 26 11.30 -5.74 25.64
N ARG A 27 10.59 -6.87 25.66
CA ARG A 27 10.43 -7.72 24.47
C ARG A 27 9.64 -7.01 23.37
N LYS A 28 8.54 -6.35 23.73
CA LYS A 28 7.74 -5.56 22.78
C LYS A 28 8.56 -4.44 22.14
N VAL A 29 9.30 -3.67 22.95
CA VAL A 29 10.17 -2.58 22.45
C VAL A 29 11.26 -3.12 21.53
N ARG A 30 11.89 -4.23 21.88
CA ARG A 30 12.90 -4.85 21.00
C ARG A 30 12.31 -5.25 19.65
N GLN A 31 11.15 -5.89 19.66
CA GLN A 31 10.47 -6.31 18.44
C GLN A 31 10.06 -5.11 17.61
N ASP A 32 9.53 -4.07 18.25
CA ASP A 32 9.13 -2.81 17.62
C ASP A 32 10.29 -2.14 16.89
N LEU A 33 11.47 -2.07 17.52
CA LEU A 33 12.68 -1.48 16.96
C LEU A 33 13.31 -2.29 15.81
N CYS A 34 12.88 -3.54 15.60
CA CYS A 34 13.34 -4.34 14.45
C CYS A 34 12.66 -3.94 13.13
N TRP A 35 11.59 -3.14 13.19
CA TRP A 35 10.82 -2.77 12.01
C TRP A 35 11.04 -1.31 11.65
N PHE A 36 11.43 -1.08 10.38
CA PHE A 36 11.36 0.23 9.74
C PHE A 36 10.41 0.11 8.56
N GLU A 37 9.13 0.45 8.78
CA GLU A 37 8.05 0.23 7.83
C GLU A 37 7.31 1.54 7.56
N GLY A 38 7.13 1.90 6.27
CA GLY A 38 6.60 3.20 5.84
C GLY A 38 5.20 3.51 6.37
N ASN A 39 4.29 2.53 6.42
CA ASN A 39 2.93 2.75 6.94
C ASN A 39 2.93 3.05 8.44
N ALA A 40 3.73 2.32 9.23
CA ALA A 40 3.89 2.58 10.65
C ALA A 40 4.56 3.94 10.91
N GLN A 41 5.56 4.31 10.09
CA GLN A 41 6.18 5.63 10.15
C GLN A 41 5.18 6.73 9.77
N GLY A 42 4.27 6.50 8.82
CA GLY A 42 3.20 7.43 8.48
C GLY A 42 2.34 7.81 9.69
N ILE A 43 1.88 6.83 10.47
CA ILE A 43 1.13 7.07 11.71
C ILE A 43 1.97 7.85 12.72
N ARG A 44 3.23 7.47 12.91
CA ARG A 44 4.18 8.19 13.80
C ARG A 44 4.38 9.64 13.38
N LEU A 45 4.55 9.89 12.07
CA LEU A 45 4.72 11.22 11.53
C LEU A 45 3.51 12.10 11.84
N VAL A 46 2.31 11.67 11.49
CA VAL A 46 1.11 12.51 11.63
C VAL A 46 0.71 12.73 13.08
N HIS A 47 0.87 11.72 13.95
CA HIS A 47 0.45 11.81 15.35
C HIS A 47 1.56 12.32 16.27
N THR A 48 2.71 11.64 16.30
CA THR A 48 3.73 11.86 17.33
C THR A 48 4.68 13.02 16.98
N LEU A 49 5.17 13.05 15.73
CA LEU A 49 6.21 14.00 15.33
C LEU A 49 5.64 15.32 14.84
N MET A 50 4.75 15.32 13.87
CA MET A 50 4.18 16.53 13.29
C MET A 50 2.95 17.05 14.06
N ARG A 51 2.33 16.18 14.86
CA ARG A 51 1.13 16.49 15.66
C ARG A 51 0.04 17.16 14.82
N MET A 52 -0.21 16.59 13.65
CA MET A 52 -1.21 17.10 12.74
C MET A 52 -2.61 16.95 13.34
N ASN A 53 -3.42 18.00 13.23
CA ASN A 53 -4.80 17.98 13.71
C ASN A 53 -5.73 17.29 12.68
N LEU A 54 -5.52 16.01 12.42
CA LEU A 54 -6.34 15.22 11.53
C LEU A 54 -7.57 14.68 12.25
N THR A 55 -8.65 14.50 11.50
CA THR A 55 -9.83 13.77 12.00
C THR A 55 -9.54 12.29 12.15
N TRP A 56 -10.30 11.58 12.99
CA TRP A 56 -10.18 10.13 13.13
C TRP A 56 -10.35 9.39 11.80
N ALA A 57 -11.28 9.84 10.96
CA ALA A 57 -11.49 9.27 9.62
C ALA A 57 -10.25 9.43 8.72
N GLN A 58 -9.60 10.60 8.70
CA GLN A 58 -8.38 10.82 7.93
C GLN A 58 -7.24 9.91 8.41
N VAL A 59 -7.05 9.79 9.72
CA VAL A 59 -6.03 8.88 10.26
C VAL A 59 -6.41 7.41 9.98
N GLY A 60 -7.70 7.07 10.09
CA GLY A 60 -8.21 5.75 9.73
C GLY A 60 -7.85 5.36 8.30
N CYS A 61 -7.95 6.29 7.33
CA CYS A 61 -7.56 6.07 5.94
C CYS A 61 -6.06 5.76 5.77
N ILE A 62 -5.20 6.35 6.62
CA ILE A 62 -3.74 6.16 6.56
C ILE A 62 -3.32 4.80 7.16
N LEU A 63 -4.10 4.25 8.09
CA LEU A 63 -3.80 2.97 8.74
C LEU A 63 -4.04 1.79 7.78
N LYS A 64 -3.14 1.61 6.81
CA LYS A 64 -3.21 0.56 5.79
C LYS A 64 -3.10 -0.85 6.39
N TYR A 65 -2.16 -1.06 7.29
CA TYR A 65 -1.97 -2.32 8.01
C TYR A 65 -2.36 -2.20 9.47
N THR A 66 -2.94 -3.26 10.02
CA THR A 66 -3.55 -3.23 11.36
C THR A 66 -2.74 -3.96 12.42
N ARG A 67 -1.60 -4.57 12.02
CA ARG A 67 -0.70 -5.28 12.92
C ARG A 67 0.21 -4.30 13.68
N PRO A 68 0.33 -4.41 15.02
CA PRO A 68 1.36 -3.67 15.76
C PRO A 68 2.77 -4.21 15.43
N ALA A 69 3.78 -3.36 15.42
CA ALA A 69 5.16 -3.75 15.09
C ALA A 69 5.75 -4.77 16.09
N TRP A 70 5.27 -4.77 17.34
CA TRP A 70 5.69 -5.74 18.35
C TRP A 70 4.99 -7.10 18.26
N TRP A 71 4.06 -7.30 17.29
CA TRP A 71 3.35 -8.56 17.09
C TRP A 71 4.30 -9.72 16.82
N ARG A 72 3.99 -10.88 17.44
CA ARG A 72 4.73 -12.12 17.25
C ARG A 72 3.83 -13.23 16.69
N GLY A 73 4.42 -14.07 15.90
CA GLY A 73 3.72 -15.17 15.25
C GLY A 73 3.02 -14.75 13.96
N GLU A 74 2.39 -15.73 13.33
CA GLU A 74 1.63 -15.52 12.11
C GLU A 74 0.32 -14.79 12.39
N PRO A 75 -0.09 -13.86 11.51
CA PRO A 75 -1.42 -13.26 11.59
C PRO A 75 -2.52 -14.31 11.45
N PRO A 76 -3.70 -14.08 12.06
CA PRO A 76 -4.87 -14.93 11.81
C PRO A 76 -5.19 -15.00 10.30
N ALA A 77 -5.60 -16.16 9.80
CA ALA A 77 -5.93 -16.35 8.39
C ALA A 77 -6.99 -15.36 7.87
N SER A 78 -7.95 -14.98 8.74
CA SER A 78 -8.98 -13.97 8.44
C SER A 78 -8.44 -12.56 8.24
N HIS A 79 -7.20 -12.26 8.68
CA HIS A 79 -6.59 -10.94 8.64
C HIS A 79 -5.15 -10.96 8.08
N ASN A 80 -4.75 -12.04 7.43
CA ASN A 80 -3.39 -12.22 6.95
C ASN A 80 -2.95 -11.09 6.00
N TYR A 81 -3.84 -10.62 5.12
CA TYR A 81 -3.59 -9.48 4.25
C TYR A 81 -3.49 -8.17 5.04
N LEU A 82 -4.45 -7.90 5.92
CA LEU A 82 -4.52 -6.66 6.71
C LEU A 82 -3.36 -6.54 7.71
N MET A 83 -2.79 -7.67 8.11
CA MET A 83 -1.72 -7.77 9.09
C MET A 83 -0.38 -8.21 8.49
N LYS A 84 -0.22 -8.21 7.16
CA LYS A 84 1.02 -8.67 6.50
C LYS A 84 2.25 -7.84 6.86
N LYS A 85 2.06 -6.54 7.15
CA LYS A 85 3.10 -5.62 7.59
C LYS A 85 2.70 -4.90 8.88
N PRO A 86 3.65 -4.32 9.63
CA PRO A 86 3.34 -3.41 10.74
C PRO A 86 2.61 -2.15 10.25
N GLY A 87 1.58 -1.74 10.98
CA GLY A 87 0.83 -0.50 10.72
C GLY A 87 1.07 0.59 11.75
N TYR A 88 1.59 0.25 12.93
CA TYR A 88 1.91 1.21 13.99
C TYR A 88 2.90 0.62 15.00
N TYR A 89 3.59 1.50 15.73
CA TYR A 89 4.54 1.13 16.75
C TYR A 89 3.91 1.14 18.15
N LEU A 90 4.63 0.60 19.12
CA LEU A 90 4.21 0.51 20.51
C LEU A 90 3.86 1.89 21.10
N ALA A 91 4.61 2.93 20.72
CA ALA A 91 4.37 4.29 21.19
C ALA A 91 3.00 4.85 20.74
N GLU A 92 2.49 4.40 19.61
CA GLU A 92 1.20 4.83 19.04
C GLU A 92 0.03 3.90 19.44
N GLU A 93 0.27 2.81 20.23
CA GLU A 93 -0.76 1.82 20.57
C GLU A 93 -1.99 2.45 21.26
N GLY A 94 -1.77 3.35 22.20
CA GLY A 94 -2.86 4.05 22.90
C GLY A 94 -3.68 4.97 21.95
N TYR A 95 -3.00 5.59 20.99
CA TYR A 95 -3.66 6.41 19.96
C TYR A 95 -4.51 5.55 19.02
N ILE A 96 -3.97 4.44 18.54
CA ILE A 96 -4.71 3.50 17.67
C ILE A 96 -5.88 2.84 18.41
N ALA A 97 -5.75 2.55 19.69
CA ALA A 97 -6.87 2.05 20.49
C ALA A 97 -8.03 3.06 20.57
N ARG A 98 -7.72 4.36 20.73
CA ARG A 98 -8.73 5.43 20.68
C ARG A 98 -9.33 5.57 19.29
N LEU A 99 -8.51 5.58 18.22
CA LEU A 99 -8.97 5.62 16.83
C LEU A 99 -9.99 4.51 16.55
N ARG A 100 -9.69 3.29 16.93
CA ARG A 100 -10.61 2.16 16.77
C ARG A 100 -11.94 2.36 17.50
N LYS A 101 -11.87 2.86 18.73
CA LYS A 101 -13.07 3.17 19.52
C LYS A 101 -13.92 4.27 18.87
N GLU A 102 -13.32 5.37 18.41
CA GLU A 102 -14.04 6.49 17.80
C GLU A 102 -14.64 6.15 16.43
N LEU A 103 -14.04 5.21 15.71
CA LEU A 103 -14.52 4.75 14.40
C LEU A 103 -15.34 3.45 14.48
N ASP A 104 -15.62 2.94 15.69
CA ASP A 104 -16.33 1.67 15.94
C ASP A 104 -15.73 0.48 15.15
N LEU A 105 -14.40 0.35 15.16
CA LEU A 105 -13.70 -0.70 14.46
C LEU A 105 -13.41 -1.88 15.37
N ALA A 106 -13.77 -3.07 14.94
CA ALA A 106 -13.39 -4.31 15.60
C ALA A 106 -11.86 -4.50 15.58
N PRO A 107 -11.30 -5.31 16.49
CA PRO A 107 -9.86 -5.58 16.55
C PRO A 107 -9.34 -6.05 15.16
N TYR A 108 -8.23 -5.44 14.73
CA TYR A 108 -7.54 -5.71 13.47
C TYR A 108 -8.33 -5.40 12.19
N ASN A 109 -9.57 -4.91 12.29
CA ASN A 109 -10.29 -4.41 11.12
C ASN A 109 -9.69 -3.09 10.64
N ARG A 110 -9.79 -2.91 9.34
CA ARG A 110 -9.35 -1.69 8.64
C ARG A 110 -10.53 -0.73 8.49
N PHE A 111 -10.27 0.58 8.58
CA PHE A 111 -11.30 1.57 8.26
C PHE A 111 -11.72 1.45 6.78
N PRO A 112 -13.03 1.44 6.45
CA PRO A 112 -13.49 1.16 5.09
C PRO A 112 -12.86 1.98 3.98
N LEU A 113 -12.66 3.29 4.18
CA LEU A 113 -12.09 4.16 3.16
C LEU A 113 -10.58 3.92 2.89
N THR A 114 -9.91 3.14 3.74
CA THR A 114 -8.50 2.76 3.51
C THR A 114 -8.32 1.92 2.25
N TRP A 115 -9.31 1.11 1.86
CA TRP A 115 -9.27 0.36 0.59
C TRP A 115 -9.30 1.28 -0.62
N ILE A 116 -10.03 2.39 -0.55
CA ILE A 116 -10.05 3.40 -1.62
C ILE A 116 -8.69 4.09 -1.70
N MET A 117 -8.12 4.47 -0.55
CA MET A 117 -6.78 5.07 -0.49
C MET A 117 -5.73 4.13 -1.06
N GLU A 118 -5.75 2.85 -0.66
CA GLU A 118 -4.83 1.83 -1.15
C GLU A 118 -4.94 1.63 -2.67
N ALA A 119 -6.17 1.51 -3.21
CA ALA A 119 -6.36 1.37 -4.65
C ALA A 119 -5.91 2.60 -5.44
N ALA A 120 -6.12 3.81 -4.89
CA ALA A 120 -5.64 5.04 -5.51
C ALA A 120 -4.11 5.13 -5.53
N ASP A 121 -3.45 4.69 -4.46
CA ASP A 121 -2.00 4.57 -4.34
C ASP A 121 -1.45 3.59 -5.39
N ASP A 122 -1.96 2.37 -5.40
CA ASP A 122 -1.55 1.31 -6.32
C ASP A 122 -1.75 1.71 -7.80
N ILE A 123 -2.88 2.32 -8.16
CA ILE A 123 -3.15 2.82 -9.51
C ILE A 123 -2.18 3.94 -9.89
N SER A 124 -1.87 4.83 -8.97
CA SER A 124 -0.97 5.97 -9.24
C SER A 124 0.47 5.51 -9.46
N TYR A 125 0.94 4.58 -8.65
CA TYR A 125 2.33 4.10 -8.73
C TYR A 125 2.57 3.12 -9.87
N CYS A 126 1.58 2.35 -10.33
CA CYS A 126 1.79 1.33 -11.35
C CYS A 126 2.36 1.90 -12.67
N VAL A 127 1.98 3.12 -13.06
CA VAL A 127 2.51 3.80 -14.25
C VAL A 127 3.71 4.68 -13.92
N ALA A 128 3.71 5.33 -12.74
CA ALA A 128 4.78 6.23 -12.33
C ALA A 128 6.12 5.52 -12.18
N ASP A 129 6.14 4.31 -11.63
CA ASP A 129 7.37 3.52 -11.47
C ASP A 129 7.98 3.13 -12.83
N LEU A 130 7.15 2.87 -13.86
CA LEU A 130 7.60 2.59 -15.22
C LEU A 130 8.16 3.85 -15.89
N GLU A 131 7.49 4.99 -15.70
CA GLU A 131 7.96 6.29 -16.21
C GLU A 131 9.31 6.66 -15.58
N ASP A 132 9.44 6.54 -14.27
CA ASP A 132 10.68 6.75 -13.52
C ASP A 132 11.83 5.85 -14.02
N ALA A 133 11.55 4.60 -14.35
CA ALA A 133 12.55 3.67 -14.85
C ALA A 133 13.04 4.05 -16.25
N VAL A 134 12.16 4.57 -17.11
CA VAL A 134 12.55 5.10 -18.42
C VAL A 134 13.34 6.41 -18.25
N GLU A 135 12.90 7.33 -17.40
CA GLU A 135 13.62 8.58 -17.12
C GLU A 135 15.03 8.33 -16.60
N LYS A 136 15.18 7.35 -15.70
CA LYS A 136 16.47 6.89 -15.19
C LYS A 136 17.28 6.05 -16.18
N ARG A 137 16.76 5.83 -17.40
CA ARG A 137 17.41 5.06 -18.48
C ARG A 137 17.73 3.61 -18.08
N ILE A 138 16.90 3.00 -17.26
CA ILE A 138 17.00 1.56 -16.96
C ILE A 138 16.60 0.76 -18.19
N PHE A 139 15.58 1.23 -18.91
CA PHE A 139 15.16 0.74 -20.24
C PHE A 139 14.52 1.88 -21.04
N SER A 140 14.40 1.71 -22.38
CA SER A 140 13.72 2.67 -23.23
C SER A 140 12.20 2.39 -23.29
N VAL A 141 11.42 3.36 -23.79
CA VAL A 141 9.97 3.18 -24.02
C VAL A 141 9.71 2.04 -25.02
N GLU A 142 10.57 1.89 -26.05
CA GLU A 142 10.47 0.79 -27.01
C GLU A 142 10.68 -0.58 -26.34
N GLN A 143 11.68 -0.68 -25.46
CA GLN A 143 11.94 -1.90 -24.68
C GLN A 143 10.78 -2.21 -23.74
N LEU A 144 10.21 -1.19 -23.08
CA LEU A 144 9.03 -1.34 -22.24
C LEU A 144 7.83 -1.85 -23.06
N TYR A 145 7.54 -1.20 -24.19
CA TYR A 145 6.45 -1.63 -25.06
C TYR A 145 6.61 -3.07 -25.53
N GLN A 146 7.81 -3.44 -26.01
CA GLN A 146 8.09 -4.78 -26.45
C GLN A 146 7.91 -5.81 -25.34
N HIS A 147 8.39 -5.51 -24.14
CA HIS A 147 8.23 -6.38 -22.97
C HIS A 147 6.75 -6.57 -22.59
N LEU A 148 5.98 -5.49 -22.55
CA LEU A 148 4.54 -5.55 -22.29
C LEU A 148 3.80 -6.33 -23.37
N TYR A 149 4.19 -6.15 -24.63
CA TYR A 149 3.62 -6.87 -25.76
C TYR A 149 3.86 -8.39 -25.63
N GLU A 150 5.08 -8.81 -25.36
CA GLU A 150 5.45 -10.21 -25.22
C GLU A 150 4.80 -10.85 -23.98
N ALA A 151 4.76 -10.13 -22.86
CA ALA A 151 4.20 -10.63 -21.59
C ALA A 151 2.68 -10.81 -21.63
N TRP A 152 1.97 -9.97 -22.37
CA TRP A 152 0.50 -10.04 -22.42
C TRP A 152 -0.01 -11.24 -23.22
N GLY A 153 0.63 -11.56 -24.34
CA GLY A 153 0.32 -12.73 -25.18
C GLY A 153 -0.99 -12.66 -25.98
N VAL A 154 -1.94 -11.78 -25.65
CA VAL A 154 -3.23 -11.62 -26.33
C VAL A 154 -3.34 -10.22 -26.96
N HIS A 155 -3.28 -10.13 -28.31
CA HIS A 155 -3.20 -8.85 -29.03
C HIS A 155 -4.44 -8.59 -29.90
N GLU A 156 -5.56 -9.20 -29.58
CA GLU A 156 -6.79 -9.02 -30.35
C GLU A 156 -7.29 -7.57 -30.24
N LYS A 157 -7.88 -7.08 -31.35
CA LYS A 157 -8.47 -5.75 -31.40
C LYS A 157 -9.58 -5.63 -30.35
N GLY A 158 -9.46 -4.66 -29.47
CA GLY A 158 -10.39 -4.44 -28.37
C GLY A 158 -10.01 -5.16 -27.07
N SER A 159 -8.90 -5.91 -27.05
CA SER A 159 -8.34 -6.44 -25.79
C SER A 159 -7.92 -5.32 -24.84
N LEU A 160 -7.71 -5.64 -23.57
CA LEU A 160 -7.23 -4.66 -22.60
C LEU A 160 -5.88 -4.07 -23.02
N PHE A 161 -4.97 -4.90 -23.51
CA PHE A 161 -3.67 -4.47 -24.03
C PHE A 161 -3.84 -3.45 -25.17
N ASN A 162 -4.67 -3.77 -26.17
CA ASN A 162 -4.95 -2.87 -27.30
C ASN A 162 -5.51 -1.53 -26.84
N GLN A 163 -6.45 -1.54 -25.90
CA GLN A 163 -7.10 -0.32 -25.42
C GLN A 163 -6.20 0.54 -24.53
N VAL A 164 -5.25 -0.04 -23.81
CA VAL A 164 -4.40 0.66 -22.83
C VAL A 164 -3.03 0.94 -23.42
N VAL A 165 -2.29 -0.09 -23.79
CA VAL A 165 -0.88 0.02 -24.19
C VAL A 165 -0.72 0.40 -25.66
N GLU A 166 -1.35 -0.35 -26.56
CA GLU A 166 -1.23 -0.14 -28.00
C GLU A 166 -1.79 1.22 -28.43
N ASN A 167 -2.95 1.59 -27.90
CA ASN A 167 -3.53 2.92 -28.11
C ASN A 167 -2.60 4.05 -27.64
N ALA A 168 -1.92 3.89 -26.51
CA ALA A 168 -0.94 4.86 -26.02
C ALA A 168 0.28 4.93 -26.96
N TRP A 169 0.75 3.77 -27.42
CA TRP A 169 1.86 3.66 -28.35
C TRP A 169 1.59 4.32 -29.71
N GLU A 170 0.46 4.04 -30.33
CA GLU A 170 0.05 4.64 -31.59
C GLU A 170 -0.12 6.15 -31.49
N LYS A 171 -0.83 6.62 -30.44
CA LYS A 171 -1.06 8.07 -30.26
C LYS A 171 0.20 8.86 -29.99
N SER A 172 1.16 8.30 -29.26
CA SER A 172 2.43 8.96 -28.96
C SER A 172 3.27 9.20 -30.21
N ARG A 173 3.14 8.34 -31.23
CA ARG A 173 3.85 8.45 -32.52
C ARG A 173 3.15 9.33 -33.55
N ALA A 174 1.82 9.44 -33.44
CA ALA A 174 1.03 10.26 -34.37
C ALA A 174 1.18 11.78 -34.13
N ASN A 175 1.51 12.21 -32.92
CA ASN A 175 1.49 13.62 -32.51
C ASN A 175 2.88 14.17 -32.13
N SER A 176 3.90 13.96 -32.93
CA SER A 176 5.32 14.27 -32.64
C SER A 176 5.70 15.77 -32.62
N LEU A 177 4.75 16.70 -32.62
CA LEU A 177 5.05 18.14 -32.91
C LEU A 177 5.37 19.02 -31.69
N SER A 178 5.12 18.60 -30.42
CA SER A 178 5.31 19.50 -29.28
C SER A 178 5.90 18.90 -28.00
N ARG A 179 5.94 17.58 -27.87
CA ARG A 179 6.49 16.87 -26.70
C ARG A 179 7.28 15.65 -27.16
N SER A 180 8.16 15.13 -26.27
CA SER A 180 8.86 13.89 -26.58
C SER A 180 7.84 12.73 -26.75
N THR A 181 8.18 11.76 -27.58
CA THR A 181 7.36 10.56 -27.79
C THR A 181 7.17 9.79 -26.46
N GLU A 182 8.20 9.81 -25.60
CA GLU A 182 8.21 9.21 -24.28
C GLU A 182 7.15 9.86 -23.35
N ASP A 183 7.16 11.21 -23.22
CA ASP A 183 6.19 11.94 -22.40
C ASP A 183 4.75 11.69 -22.88
N GLN A 184 4.55 11.64 -24.20
CA GLN A 184 3.24 11.38 -24.76
C GLN A 184 2.78 9.94 -24.50
N PHE A 185 3.69 8.97 -24.62
CA PHE A 185 3.36 7.58 -24.32
C PHE A 185 2.87 7.43 -22.87
N PHE A 186 3.62 7.95 -21.89
CA PHE A 186 3.23 7.86 -20.49
C PHE A 186 1.97 8.67 -20.17
N MET A 187 1.77 9.82 -20.81
CA MET A 187 0.52 10.58 -20.67
C MET A 187 -0.69 9.74 -21.10
N TYR A 188 -0.65 9.14 -22.30
CA TYR A 188 -1.76 8.31 -22.78
C TYR A 188 -1.90 7.00 -21.99
N LEU A 189 -0.79 6.35 -21.65
CA LEU A 189 -0.79 5.14 -20.85
C LEU A 189 -1.48 5.38 -19.50
N ARG A 190 -1.14 6.47 -18.83
CA ARG A 190 -1.75 6.86 -17.54
C ARG A 190 -3.24 7.10 -17.68
N VAL A 191 -3.67 7.89 -18.68
CA VAL A 191 -5.10 8.17 -18.91
C VAL A 191 -5.87 6.89 -19.21
N ASN A 192 -5.34 6.04 -20.09
CA ASN A 192 -5.99 4.78 -20.46
C ASN A 192 -6.10 3.82 -19.27
N THR A 193 -5.03 3.71 -18.46
CA THR A 193 -5.01 2.89 -17.22
C THR A 193 -6.03 3.40 -16.21
N LEU A 194 -6.05 4.71 -15.92
CA LEU A 194 -7.01 5.32 -15.00
C LEU A 194 -8.45 5.07 -15.42
N ASN A 195 -8.76 5.22 -16.71
CA ASN A 195 -10.09 4.99 -17.25
C ASN A 195 -10.59 3.55 -17.07
N ARG A 196 -9.71 2.59 -16.84
CA ARG A 196 -10.03 1.19 -16.60
C ARG A 196 -10.04 0.81 -15.14
N LEU A 197 -8.98 1.15 -14.42
CA LEU A 197 -8.79 0.70 -13.05
C LEU A 197 -9.67 1.46 -12.04
N VAL A 198 -9.92 2.76 -12.23
CA VAL A 198 -10.75 3.54 -11.31
C VAL A 198 -12.20 3.03 -11.25
N PRO A 199 -12.92 2.86 -12.39
CA PRO A 199 -14.27 2.29 -12.35
C PRO A 199 -14.30 0.85 -11.82
N TYR A 200 -13.27 0.06 -12.10
CA TYR A 200 -13.15 -1.30 -11.59
C TYR A 200 -13.01 -1.32 -10.07
N ALA A 201 -12.06 -0.56 -9.50
CA ALA A 201 -11.87 -0.46 -8.06
C ALA A 201 -13.13 0.07 -7.34
N ALA A 202 -13.77 1.10 -7.92
CA ALA A 202 -15.01 1.66 -7.37
C ALA A 202 -16.14 0.64 -7.33
N ARG A 203 -16.32 -0.13 -8.40
CA ARG A 203 -17.34 -1.19 -8.46
C ARG A 203 -17.06 -2.27 -7.43
N ARG A 204 -15.81 -2.76 -7.37
CA ARG A 204 -15.41 -3.76 -6.37
C ARG A 204 -15.61 -3.29 -4.93
N PHE A 205 -15.34 -2.03 -4.65
CA PHE A 205 -15.61 -1.45 -3.34
C PHE A 205 -17.10 -1.49 -3.01
N ILE A 206 -17.95 -1.06 -3.93
CA ILE A 206 -19.41 -1.03 -3.75
C ILE A 206 -19.98 -2.46 -3.59
N ASP A 207 -19.58 -3.38 -4.44
CA ASP A 207 -20.07 -4.77 -4.44
C ASP A 207 -19.63 -5.53 -3.16
N ASN A 208 -18.53 -5.13 -2.55
CA ASN A 208 -18.02 -5.75 -1.32
C ASN A 208 -18.24 -4.90 -0.05
N LEU A 209 -19.00 -3.81 -0.11
CA LEU A 209 -19.29 -2.95 1.03
C LEU A 209 -19.68 -3.71 2.32
N PRO A 210 -20.60 -4.68 2.29
CA PRO A 210 -20.94 -5.43 3.50
C PRO A 210 -19.74 -6.15 4.13
N LYS A 211 -18.91 -6.81 3.31
CA LYS A 211 -17.70 -7.52 3.77
C LYS A 211 -16.61 -6.56 4.27
N ILE A 212 -16.50 -5.40 3.66
CA ILE A 212 -15.55 -4.36 4.07
C ILE A 212 -15.93 -3.82 5.45
N PHE A 213 -17.22 -3.56 5.69
CA PHE A 213 -17.71 -3.07 6.98
C PHE A 213 -17.69 -4.14 8.08
N SER A 214 -17.97 -5.41 7.75
CA SER A 214 -17.86 -6.52 8.72
C SER A 214 -16.42 -6.90 9.04
N GLY A 215 -15.44 -6.54 8.19
CA GLY A 215 -14.04 -6.94 8.32
C GLY A 215 -13.68 -8.27 7.64
N ASP A 216 -14.60 -8.83 6.86
CA ASP A 216 -14.41 -10.12 6.15
C ASP A 216 -13.71 -9.96 4.79
N PHE A 217 -13.46 -8.72 4.35
CA PHE A 217 -12.75 -8.43 3.10
C PHE A 217 -11.25 -8.32 3.37
N ASN A 218 -10.50 -9.40 3.11
CA ASN A 218 -9.10 -9.56 3.48
C ASN A 218 -8.15 -9.64 2.27
N HIS A 219 -8.27 -8.72 1.33
CA HIS A 219 -7.39 -8.57 0.15
C HIS A 219 -7.50 -7.15 -0.44
N ALA A 220 -6.67 -6.79 -1.43
CA ALA A 220 -6.78 -5.49 -2.10
C ALA A 220 -8.00 -5.41 -3.03
N LEU A 221 -8.46 -4.19 -3.34
CA LEU A 221 -9.55 -4.00 -4.31
C LEU A 221 -9.16 -4.39 -5.74
N LEU A 222 -7.88 -4.28 -6.08
CA LEU A 222 -7.37 -4.61 -7.42
C LEU A 222 -6.94 -6.07 -7.57
N GLU A 223 -6.90 -6.83 -6.46
CA GLU A 223 -6.56 -8.26 -6.47
C GLU A 223 -7.83 -9.08 -6.45
N ASP A 224 -8.12 -9.83 -7.50
CA ASP A 224 -9.12 -10.88 -7.53
C ASP A 224 -8.75 -11.98 -8.53
N ASP A 225 -9.48 -13.10 -8.43
CA ASP A 225 -9.34 -14.25 -9.32
C ASP A 225 -10.21 -14.14 -10.58
N SER A 226 -10.66 -12.92 -10.93
CA SER A 226 -11.47 -12.69 -12.12
C SER A 226 -10.64 -12.66 -13.39
N ASP A 227 -11.31 -12.81 -14.54
CA ASP A 227 -10.70 -12.70 -15.88
C ASP A 227 -9.98 -11.36 -16.15
N PHE A 228 -10.17 -10.36 -15.25
CA PHE A 228 -9.50 -9.08 -15.35
C PHE A 228 -8.06 -9.12 -14.82
N SER A 229 -7.77 -10.07 -13.94
CA SER A 229 -6.42 -10.30 -13.40
C SER A 229 -5.62 -11.34 -14.22
N GLN A 230 -6.25 -11.95 -15.21
CA GLN A 230 -5.63 -12.82 -16.19
C GLN A 230 -5.31 -12.02 -17.45
#